data_2e8f27f007324906c6d09f8d7b403a13
#
_entry.id   2e8f27f007324906c6d09f8d7b403a13
#
_cell.length_a   1.000
_cell.length_b   1.000
_cell.length_c   1.000
_cell.angle_alpha   90.00
_cell.angle_beta   90.00
_cell.angle_gamma   90.00
#
_symmetry.space_group_name_H-M   'P 1'
#
loop_
_entity.id
_entity.type
_entity.pdbx_description
1 polymer ?
#
loop_
_entity_poly.entity_id
_entity_poly.type
_entity_poly.pdbx_seq_one_letter_code
_entity_poly.pdbx_strand_id
1 'polypeptide(L)'
;KCGFFCLTLHFLMVLFTKRHFTFMSSETIIENKLASISTIKASNDVDLVRSYLRDIGRVPLLSHEQEITLGRQVQEYMEVERAQLEIIELTGDKPSIEELSIKLDMSTSIIKKRLRAGQRAKERMVAANLRLVVSVAKKYTKRNMELLDLIQEGTIGLVRGVEKFDPARGYKFSTYAYWWIRQGITRAIA
;
A
#
# COMPACT_ATOMS: atom_id res chain seq x y z
N LYS A 1 -21.91 29.36 24.75
CA LYS A 1 -20.49 28.96 24.56
C LYS A 1 -20.34 27.44 24.30
N CYS A 2 -21.22 26.84 23.47
CA CYS A 2 -21.20 25.40 23.13
C CYS A 2 -21.13 25.09 21.62
N GLY A 3 -20.87 26.09 20.79
CA GLY A 3 -20.89 25.91 19.33
C GLY A 3 -19.55 25.52 18.68
N PHE A 4 -18.43 25.75 19.34
CA PHE A 4 -17.11 25.57 18.73
C PHE A 4 -16.53 24.13 18.85
N PHE A 5 -17.02 23.37 19.83
CA PHE A 5 -16.52 22.00 20.06
C PHE A 5 -17.14 20.94 19.12
N CYS A 6 -18.32 21.22 18.57
CA CYS A 6 -19.00 20.29 17.67
C CYS A 6 -18.44 20.33 16.24
N LEU A 7 -17.96 21.49 15.78
CA LEU A 7 -17.37 21.66 14.46
C LEU A 7 -15.99 20.98 14.32
N THR A 8 -15.20 20.99 15.40
CA THR A 8 -13.87 20.35 15.41
C THR A 8 -13.96 18.81 15.42
N LEU A 9 -14.95 18.24 16.12
CA LEU A 9 -15.17 16.78 16.11
C LEU A 9 -15.71 16.29 14.75
N HIS A 10 -16.58 17.07 14.11
CA HIS A 10 -17.10 16.72 12.78
C HIS A 10 -16.01 16.81 11.71
N PHE A 11 -15.13 17.80 11.82
CA PHE A 11 -13.99 17.95 10.91
C PHE A 11 -12.95 16.82 11.07
N LEU A 12 -12.68 16.39 12.31
CA LEU A 12 -11.81 15.23 12.60
C LEU A 12 -12.42 13.90 12.11
N MET A 13 -13.74 13.74 12.23
CA MET A 13 -14.44 12.55 11.79
C MET A 13 -14.48 12.46 10.25
N VAL A 14 -14.64 13.56 9.55
CA VAL A 14 -14.60 13.65 8.09
C VAL A 14 -13.18 13.39 7.56
N LEU A 15 -12.14 13.85 8.24
CA LEU A 15 -10.74 13.57 7.90
C LEU A 15 -10.40 12.09 8.11
N PHE A 16 -10.97 11.45 9.15
CA PHE A 16 -10.74 10.04 9.44
C PHE A 16 -11.44 9.12 8.43
N THR A 17 -12.68 9.46 8.00
CA THR A 17 -13.42 8.69 6.98
C THR A 17 -12.87 8.90 5.56
N LYS A 18 -12.41 10.13 5.21
CA LYS A 18 -11.76 10.39 3.91
C LYS A 18 -10.39 9.72 3.79
N ARG A 19 -9.64 9.61 4.88
CA ARG A 19 -8.36 8.89 4.90
C ARG A 19 -8.53 7.37 4.73
N HIS A 20 -9.71 6.84 5.07
CA HIS A 20 -10.08 5.44 4.82
C HIS A 20 -10.47 5.18 3.36
N PHE A 21 -11.03 6.17 2.66
CA PHE A 21 -11.54 6.01 1.29
C PHE A 21 -10.43 5.96 0.23
N THR A 22 -9.34 6.73 0.39
CA THR A 22 -8.19 6.66 -0.52
C THR A 22 -7.32 5.41 -0.28
N PHE A 23 -7.43 4.81 0.90
CA PHE A 23 -6.82 3.51 1.21
C PHE A 23 -7.49 2.36 0.44
N MET A 24 -8.80 2.45 0.15
CA MET A 24 -9.56 1.41 -0.58
C MET A 24 -9.15 1.24 -2.05
N SER A 25 -8.61 2.25 -2.72
CA SER A 25 -8.19 2.09 -4.12
C SER A 25 -6.89 1.28 -4.30
N SER A 26 -6.06 1.19 -3.26
CA SER A 26 -4.90 0.30 -3.23
C SER A 26 -5.24 -1.12 -2.74
N GLU A 27 -6.31 -1.26 -1.96
CA GLU A 27 -6.82 -2.56 -1.50
C GLU A 27 -7.49 -3.35 -2.62
N THR A 28 -8.22 -2.70 -3.53
CA THR A 28 -8.92 -3.37 -4.64
C THR A 28 -8.00 -4.13 -5.59
N ILE A 29 -6.74 -3.74 -5.72
CA ILE A 29 -5.77 -4.45 -6.58
C ILE A 29 -5.27 -5.72 -5.88
N ILE A 30 -5.13 -5.66 -4.58
CA ILE A 30 -4.73 -6.81 -3.74
C ILE A 30 -5.92 -7.75 -3.55
N GLU A 31 -7.12 -7.20 -3.33
CA GLU A 31 -8.36 -7.98 -3.19
C GLU A 31 -8.74 -8.74 -4.45
N ASN A 32 -8.61 -8.16 -5.65
CA ASN A 32 -8.90 -8.86 -6.89
C ASN A 32 -7.93 -10.03 -7.18
N LYS A 33 -6.70 -9.97 -6.68
CA LYS A 33 -5.75 -11.09 -6.77
C LYS A 33 -5.93 -12.12 -5.66
N LEU A 34 -6.51 -11.72 -4.51
CA LEU A 34 -6.78 -12.58 -3.35
C LEU A 34 -8.23 -13.11 -3.35
N ALA A 35 -9.20 -12.36 -3.90
CA ALA A 35 -10.60 -12.80 -4.04
C ALA A 35 -10.75 -14.03 -4.95
N SER A 36 -9.84 -14.26 -5.89
CA SER A 36 -9.76 -15.53 -6.64
C SER A 36 -9.34 -16.72 -5.77
N ILE A 37 -8.89 -16.48 -4.55
CA ILE A 37 -8.41 -17.51 -3.59
C ILE A 37 -9.45 -17.80 -2.50
N SER A 38 -10.39 -16.88 -2.20
CA SER A 38 -11.31 -16.96 -1.04
C SER A 38 -12.54 -17.83 -1.24
N THR A 39 -12.75 -18.47 -2.40
CA THR A 39 -13.99 -19.23 -2.70
C THR A 39 -13.90 -20.75 -2.40
N ILE A 40 -12.88 -21.24 -1.71
CA ILE A 40 -12.66 -22.67 -1.51
C ILE A 40 -12.74 -23.03 -0.02
N LYS A 41 -13.70 -23.94 0.33
CA LYS A 41 -14.01 -24.44 1.69
C LYS A 41 -12.82 -25.08 2.43
N ALA A 42 -12.88 -25.09 3.74
CA ALA A 42 -11.91 -25.44 4.77
C ALA A 42 -11.09 -26.78 4.66
N SER A 43 -11.32 -27.65 3.70
CA SER A 43 -10.49 -28.82 3.43
C SER A 43 -9.23 -28.52 2.56
N ASN A 44 -9.13 -27.28 2.04
CA ASN A 44 -8.12 -26.88 1.07
C ASN A 44 -7.10 -25.84 1.58
N ASP A 45 -7.14 -25.46 2.86
CA ASP A 45 -6.29 -24.37 3.38
C ASP A 45 -4.79 -24.64 3.22
N VAL A 46 -4.37 -25.90 3.38
CA VAL A 46 -2.97 -26.30 3.18
C VAL A 46 -2.55 -26.17 1.71
N ASP A 47 -3.45 -26.50 0.78
CA ASP A 47 -3.18 -26.40 -0.67
C ASP A 47 -3.21 -24.95 -1.14
N LEU A 48 -4.05 -24.10 -0.53
CA LEU A 48 -4.08 -22.66 -0.76
C LEU A 48 -2.77 -21.99 -0.35
N VAL A 49 -2.29 -22.25 0.85
CA VAL A 49 -1.02 -21.71 1.34
C VAL A 49 0.13 -22.18 0.44
N ARG A 50 0.12 -23.46 0.04
CA ARG A 50 1.15 -24.01 -0.86
C ARG A 50 1.11 -23.35 -2.25
N SER A 51 -0.08 -23.15 -2.81
CA SER A 51 -0.26 -22.47 -4.10
C SER A 51 0.22 -21.03 -4.02
N TYR A 52 -0.17 -20.28 -2.98
CA TYR A 52 0.28 -18.92 -2.74
C TYR A 52 1.80 -18.83 -2.64
N LEU A 53 2.44 -19.69 -1.83
CA LEU A 53 3.89 -19.72 -1.68
C LEU A 53 4.62 -20.02 -2.99
N ARG A 54 4.05 -20.89 -3.82
CA ARG A 54 4.59 -21.21 -5.15
C ARG A 54 4.51 -19.98 -6.08
N ASP A 55 3.38 -19.25 -6.04
CA ASP A 55 3.16 -18.12 -6.96
C ASP A 55 4.04 -16.91 -6.59
N ILE A 56 4.18 -16.58 -5.32
CA ILE A 56 5.12 -15.53 -4.89
C ILE A 56 6.59 -15.92 -5.14
N GLY A 57 6.90 -17.23 -5.15
CA GLY A 57 8.22 -17.75 -5.45
C GLY A 57 8.68 -17.51 -6.89
N ARG A 58 7.73 -17.31 -7.83
CA ARG A 58 8.01 -17.04 -9.24
C ARG A 58 8.48 -15.61 -9.50
N VAL A 59 8.18 -14.69 -8.58
CA VAL A 59 8.58 -13.29 -8.72
C VAL A 59 10.06 -13.13 -8.38
N PRO A 60 10.90 -12.63 -9.31
CA PRO A 60 12.31 -12.44 -9.04
C PRO A 60 12.54 -11.36 -7.99
N LEU A 61 13.60 -11.54 -7.20
CA LEU A 61 14.04 -10.53 -6.24
C LEU A 61 14.59 -9.30 -6.97
N LEU A 62 14.42 -8.13 -6.36
CA LEU A 62 14.97 -6.88 -6.87
C LEU A 62 16.44 -6.72 -6.48
N SER A 63 17.25 -6.18 -7.38
CA SER A 63 18.57 -5.68 -7.03
C SER A 63 18.44 -4.32 -6.31
N HIS A 64 19.49 -3.92 -5.59
CA HIS A 64 19.50 -2.63 -4.89
C HIS A 64 19.28 -1.44 -5.85
N GLU A 65 19.86 -1.48 -7.04
CA GLU A 65 19.65 -0.47 -8.07
C GLU A 65 18.21 -0.41 -8.56
N GLN A 66 17.55 -1.58 -8.67
CA GLN A 66 16.14 -1.67 -9.01
C GLN A 66 15.26 -1.12 -7.89
N GLU A 67 15.59 -1.39 -6.61
CA GLU A 67 14.90 -0.81 -5.46
C GLU A 67 14.96 0.73 -5.49
N ILE A 68 16.13 1.30 -5.79
CA ILE A 68 16.31 2.76 -5.89
C ILE A 68 15.47 3.34 -7.05
N THR A 69 15.55 2.70 -8.22
CA THR A 69 14.85 3.19 -9.42
C THR A 69 13.33 3.14 -9.24
N LEU A 70 12.81 2.01 -8.75
CA LEU A 70 11.38 1.85 -8.48
C LEU A 70 10.92 2.75 -7.33
N GLY A 71 11.74 2.90 -6.28
CA GLY A 71 11.44 3.79 -5.17
C GLY A 71 11.28 5.25 -5.60
N ARG A 72 12.12 5.75 -6.50
CA ARG A 72 11.98 7.10 -7.08
C ARG A 72 10.66 7.24 -7.86
N GLN A 73 10.31 6.24 -8.67
CA GLN A 73 9.04 6.25 -9.42
C GLN A 73 7.83 6.24 -8.48
N VAL A 74 7.91 5.52 -7.36
CA VAL A 74 6.86 5.54 -6.33
C VAL A 74 6.79 6.90 -5.65
N GLN A 75 7.91 7.55 -5.34
CA GLN A 75 7.90 8.90 -4.77
C GLN A 75 7.24 9.92 -5.70
N GLU A 76 7.59 9.90 -6.99
CA GLU A 76 6.95 10.76 -8.00
C GLU A 76 5.43 10.51 -8.09
N TYR A 77 5.00 9.27 -7.97
CA TYR A 77 3.59 8.90 -7.91
C TYR A 77 2.92 9.46 -6.65
N MET A 78 3.56 9.30 -5.49
CA MET A 78 3.02 9.79 -4.22
C MET A 78 2.91 11.33 -4.15
N GLU A 79 3.78 12.06 -4.88
CA GLU A 79 3.65 13.52 -5.04
C GLU A 79 2.35 13.88 -5.75
N VAL A 80 2.03 13.19 -6.85
CA VAL A 80 0.79 13.43 -7.60
C VAL A 80 -0.43 13.03 -6.76
N GLU A 81 -0.38 11.89 -6.07
CA GLU A 81 -1.47 11.47 -5.15
C GLU A 81 -1.70 12.49 -4.03
N ARG A 82 -0.63 13.04 -3.45
CA ARG A 82 -0.75 14.08 -2.41
C ARG A 82 -1.44 15.33 -2.96
N ALA A 83 -1.04 15.78 -4.14
CA ALA A 83 -1.68 16.93 -4.79
C ALA A 83 -3.17 16.67 -5.10
N GLN A 84 -3.52 15.44 -5.49
CA GLN A 84 -4.92 15.03 -5.67
C GLN A 84 -5.70 15.13 -4.36
N LEU A 85 -5.16 14.58 -3.27
CA LEU A 85 -5.80 14.60 -1.96
C LEU A 85 -6.03 16.02 -1.45
N GLU A 86 -5.05 16.90 -1.61
CA GLU A 86 -5.18 18.30 -1.21
C GLU A 86 -6.31 19.02 -1.99
N ILE A 87 -6.48 18.74 -3.29
CA ILE A 87 -7.57 19.33 -4.06
C ILE A 87 -8.92 18.74 -3.57
N ILE A 88 -9.00 17.42 -3.37
CA ILE A 88 -10.21 16.78 -2.84
C ILE A 88 -10.61 17.35 -1.47
N GLU A 89 -9.64 17.62 -0.61
CA GLU A 89 -9.90 18.23 0.71
C GLU A 89 -10.47 19.65 0.59
N LEU A 90 -10.06 20.41 -0.44
CA LEU A 90 -10.52 21.78 -0.66
C LEU A 90 -11.86 21.85 -1.42
N THR A 91 -12.04 21.02 -2.45
CA THR A 91 -13.18 21.12 -3.37
C THR A 91 -14.30 20.09 -3.07
N GLY A 92 -13.93 18.98 -2.42
CA GLY A 92 -14.82 17.83 -2.21
C GLY A 92 -14.87 16.86 -3.39
N ASP A 93 -14.42 17.26 -4.58
CA ASP A 93 -14.50 16.49 -5.81
C ASP A 93 -13.11 16.00 -6.27
N LYS A 94 -13.12 14.92 -7.08
CA LYS A 94 -11.88 14.39 -7.66
C LYS A 94 -11.37 15.33 -8.74
N PRO A 95 -10.11 15.84 -8.65
CA PRO A 95 -9.58 16.78 -9.60
C PRO A 95 -9.43 16.18 -11.00
N SER A 96 -9.59 17.03 -11.99
CA SER A 96 -9.25 16.73 -13.38
C SER A 96 -7.72 16.69 -13.57
N ILE A 97 -7.26 16.13 -14.68
CA ILE A 97 -5.82 16.08 -14.96
C ILE A 97 -5.28 17.49 -15.27
N GLU A 98 -6.13 18.36 -15.80
CA GLU A 98 -5.82 19.76 -16.09
C GLU A 98 -5.59 20.56 -14.80
N GLU A 99 -6.42 20.38 -13.78
CA GLU A 99 -6.25 21.00 -12.47
C GLU A 99 -4.96 20.54 -11.78
N LEU A 100 -4.64 19.25 -11.88
CA LEU A 100 -3.36 18.73 -11.40
C LEU A 100 -2.18 19.30 -12.17
N SER A 101 -2.32 19.51 -13.48
CA SER A 101 -1.30 20.12 -14.34
C SER A 101 -0.96 21.54 -13.88
N ILE A 102 -1.98 22.32 -13.56
CA ILE A 102 -1.82 23.68 -13.03
C ILE A 102 -1.17 23.66 -11.64
N LYS A 103 -1.66 22.80 -10.75
CA LYS A 103 -1.16 22.73 -9.37
C LYS A 103 0.31 22.28 -9.28
N LEU A 104 0.71 21.33 -10.12
CA LEU A 104 2.06 20.73 -10.09
C LEU A 104 3.02 21.42 -11.07
N ASP A 105 2.56 22.39 -11.86
CA ASP A 105 3.32 23.05 -12.94
C ASP A 105 3.96 22.04 -13.90
N MET A 106 3.18 21.02 -14.28
CA MET A 106 3.62 19.93 -15.16
C MET A 106 2.64 19.68 -16.28
N SER A 107 3.14 19.24 -17.44
CA SER A 107 2.24 18.88 -18.53
C SER A 107 1.38 17.65 -18.19
N THR A 108 0.15 17.62 -18.71
CA THR A 108 -0.79 16.51 -18.49
C THR A 108 -0.22 15.15 -18.94
N SER A 109 0.64 15.14 -19.95
CA SER A 109 1.31 13.93 -20.45
C SER A 109 2.31 13.38 -19.42
N ILE A 110 3.07 14.24 -18.75
CA ILE A 110 4.02 13.87 -17.69
C ILE A 110 3.27 13.29 -16.49
N ILE A 111 2.18 13.93 -16.07
CA ILE A 111 1.35 13.44 -14.96
C ILE A 111 0.81 12.04 -15.26
N LYS A 112 0.22 11.82 -16.44
CA LYS A 112 -0.25 10.51 -16.88
C LYS A 112 0.87 9.45 -16.89
N LYS A 113 2.07 9.83 -17.32
CA LYS A 113 3.25 8.95 -17.33
C LYS A 113 3.69 8.59 -15.91
N ARG A 114 3.79 9.57 -15.00
CA ARG A 114 4.15 9.38 -13.59
C ARG A 114 3.15 8.47 -12.87
N LEU A 115 1.85 8.69 -13.04
CA LEU A 115 0.80 7.85 -12.46
C LEU A 115 0.91 6.40 -12.92
N ARG A 116 1.07 6.14 -14.21
CA ARG A 116 1.19 4.77 -14.75
C ARG A 116 2.50 4.10 -14.37
N ALA A 117 3.61 4.84 -14.38
CA ALA A 117 4.92 4.29 -14.03
C ALA A 117 5.01 3.98 -12.54
N GLY A 118 4.56 4.90 -11.70
CA GLY A 118 4.60 4.75 -10.25
C GLY A 118 3.68 3.66 -9.74
N GLN A 119 2.47 3.53 -10.30
CA GLN A 119 1.57 2.42 -9.97
C GLN A 119 2.23 1.06 -10.26
N ARG A 120 2.81 0.88 -11.45
CA ARG A 120 3.54 -0.36 -11.80
C ARG A 120 4.76 -0.59 -10.93
N ALA A 121 5.48 0.48 -10.59
CA ALA A 121 6.63 0.40 -9.69
C ALA A 121 6.22 -0.07 -8.29
N LYS A 122 5.14 0.49 -7.75
CA LYS A 122 4.55 0.10 -6.46
C LYS A 122 4.16 -1.38 -6.45
N GLU A 123 3.42 -1.83 -7.45
CA GLU A 123 3.03 -3.24 -7.61
C GLU A 123 4.23 -4.17 -7.68
N ARG A 124 5.25 -3.80 -8.45
CA ARG A 124 6.47 -4.60 -8.60
C ARG A 124 7.27 -4.68 -7.30
N MET A 125 7.42 -3.56 -6.58
CA MET A 125 8.08 -3.54 -5.28
C MET A 125 7.35 -4.39 -4.25
N VAL A 126 6.02 -4.33 -4.20
CA VAL A 126 5.22 -5.18 -3.31
C VAL A 126 5.38 -6.65 -3.69
N ALA A 127 5.17 -7.00 -4.95
CA ALA A 127 5.20 -8.39 -5.42
C ALA A 127 6.57 -9.07 -5.13
N ALA A 128 7.68 -8.37 -5.38
CA ALA A 128 9.03 -8.90 -5.14
C ALA A 128 9.34 -9.11 -3.65
N ASN A 129 8.62 -8.44 -2.74
CA ASN A 129 8.86 -8.50 -1.30
C ASN A 129 7.81 -9.30 -0.51
N LEU A 130 6.84 -9.95 -1.17
CA LEU A 130 5.85 -10.80 -0.49
C LEU A 130 6.48 -11.96 0.29
N ARG A 131 7.63 -12.48 -0.17
CA ARG A 131 8.39 -13.51 0.56
C ARG A 131 8.87 -13.00 1.91
N LEU A 132 9.22 -11.72 2.02
CA LEU A 132 9.60 -11.10 3.30
C LEU A 132 8.39 -11.04 4.23
N VAL A 133 7.20 -10.68 3.73
CA VAL A 133 5.96 -10.70 4.52
C VAL A 133 5.72 -12.07 5.13
N VAL A 134 5.79 -13.14 4.32
CA VAL A 134 5.60 -14.51 4.79
C VAL A 134 6.62 -14.88 5.88
N SER A 135 7.89 -14.49 5.70
CA SER A 135 8.94 -14.78 6.68
C SER A 135 8.70 -14.12 8.04
N VAL A 136 8.10 -12.93 8.03
CA VAL A 136 7.71 -12.22 9.25
C VAL A 136 6.42 -12.81 9.84
N ALA A 137 5.38 -13.03 9.03
CA ALA A 137 4.09 -13.58 9.45
C ALA A 137 4.23 -14.95 10.15
N LYS A 138 5.11 -15.81 9.65
CA LYS A 138 5.39 -17.13 10.28
C LYS A 138 5.79 -17.05 11.75
N LYS A 139 6.36 -15.94 12.22
CA LYS A 139 6.74 -15.76 13.62
C LYS A 139 5.53 -15.52 14.54
N TYR A 140 4.36 -15.24 13.98
CA TYR A 140 3.14 -14.86 14.70
C TYR A 140 2.02 -15.90 14.60
N THR A 141 2.22 -17.02 13.90
CA THR A 141 1.21 -18.07 13.67
C THR A 141 0.63 -18.73 14.94
N LYS A 142 1.26 -18.52 16.10
CA LYS A 142 0.78 -19.07 17.38
C LYS A 142 -0.23 -18.17 18.11
N ARG A 143 -0.72 -17.10 17.47
CA ARG A 143 -1.54 -16.08 18.11
C ARG A 143 -2.91 -15.96 17.44
N ASN A 144 -3.83 -16.88 17.71
CA ASN A 144 -5.27 -16.83 17.39
C ASN A 144 -5.67 -16.23 16.02
N MET A 145 -4.77 -16.27 15.05
CA MET A 145 -4.95 -15.69 13.72
C MET A 145 -4.36 -16.63 12.67
N GLU A 146 -5.06 -16.86 11.59
CA GLU A 146 -4.60 -17.72 10.50
C GLU A 146 -3.40 -17.11 9.76
N LEU A 147 -2.54 -17.98 9.20
CA LEU A 147 -1.34 -17.52 8.49
C LEU A 147 -1.68 -16.60 7.32
N LEU A 148 -2.74 -16.88 6.58
CA LEU A 148 -3.15 -16.08 5.43
C LEU A 148 -3.58 -14.68 5.86
N ASP A 149 -4.32 -14.55 6.96
CA ASP A 149 -4.74 -13.26 7.51
C ASP A 149 -3.53 -12.44 8.00
N LEU A 150 -2.59 -13.10 8.67
CA LEU A 150 -1.33 -12.46 9.06
C LEU A 150 -0.52 -11.96 7.86
N ILE A 151 -0.54 -12.72 6.75
CA ILE A 151 0.10 -12.32 5.51
C ILE A 151 -0.61 -11.11 4.89
N GLN A 152 -1.95 -11.06 4.90
CA GLN A 152 -2.72 -9.92 4.38
C GLN A 152 -2.39 -8.65 5.18
N GLU A 153 -2.47 -8.69 6.49
CA GLU A 153 -2.14 -7.55 7.36
C GLU A 153 -0.68 -7.11 7.21
N GLY A 154 0.23 -8.08 7.09
CA GLY A 154 1.63 -7.80 6.78
C GLY A 154 1.82 -7.15 5.41
N THR A 155 1.01 -7.55 4.41
CA THR A 155 1.06 -6.98 3.06
C THR A 155 0.55 -5.53 3.07
N ILE A 156 -0.51 -5.22 3.83
CA ILE A 156 -0.96 -3.84 4.04
C ILE A 156 0.18 -3.00 4.65
N GLY A 157 0.87 -3.55 5.64
CA GLY A 157 2.06 -2.91 6.21
C GLY A 157 3.17 -2.70 5.16
N LEU A 158 3.44 -3.71 4.32
CA LEU A 158 4.43 -3.62 3.24
C LEU A 158 4.09 -2.51 2.24
N VAL A 159 2.83 -2.38 1.81
CA VAL A 159 2.36 -1.32 0.90
C VAL A 159 2.68 0.06 1.48
N ARG A 160 2.36 0.30 2.76
CA ARG A 160 2.71 1.55 3.45
C ARG A 160 4.23 1.77 3.51
N GLY A 161 5.00 0.70 3.69
CA GLY A 161 6.46 0.75 3.63
C GLY A 161 6.98 1.18 2.26
N VAL A 162 6.39 0.68 1.16
CA VAL A 162 6.74 1.07 -0.21
C VAL A 162 6.42 2.55 -0.46
N GLU A 163 5.25 3.03 -0.04
CA GLU A 163 4.83 4.43 -0.21
C GLU A 163 5.73 5.44 0.52
N LYS A 164 6.27 5.03 1.65
CA LYS A 164 7.11 5.89 2.52
C LYS A 164 8.61 5.64 2.35
N PHE A 165 8.99 4.75 1.45
CA PHE A 165 10.39 4.42 1.22
C PHE A 165 11.12 5.59 0.57
N ASP A 166 12.25 5.98 1.18
CA ASP A 166 13.15 6.99 0.65
C ASP A 166 14.45 6.34 0.16
N PRO A 167 14.62 6.17 -1.16
CA PRO A 167 15.80 5.55 -1.73
C PRO A 167 17.07 6.37 -1.57
N ALA A 168 16.98 7.68 -1.25
CA ALA A 168 18.14 8.54 -1.06
C ALA A 168 18.89 8.23 0.25
N ARG A 169 18.27 7.54 1.20
CA ARG A 169 18.86 7.19 2.48
C ARG A 169 19.88 6.05 2.42
N GLY A 170 20.02 5.37 1.28
CA GLY A 170 21.02 4.32 1.08
C GLY A 170 20.78 2.98 1.80
N TYR A 171 19.66 2.84 2.51
CA TYR A 171 19.31 1.57 3.15
C TYR A 171 18.65 0.61 2.18
N LYS A 172 18.88 -0.70 2.37
CA LYS A 172 18.11 -1.74 1.66
C LYS A 172 16.64 -1.64 2.03
N PHE A 173 15.77 -1.76 1.04
CA PHE A 173 14.32 -1.71 1.24
C PHE A 173 13.84 -2.73 2.29
N SER A 174 14.39 -3.94 2.28
CA SER A 174 13.99 -5.01 3.21
C SER A 174 14.13 -4.63 4.69
N THR A 175 15.17 -3.86 5.05
CA THR A 175 15.39 -3.39 6.43
C THR A 175 14.31 -2.43 6.88
N TYR A 176 13.89 -1.53 5.98
CA TYR A 176 12.83 -0.56 6.23
C TYR A 176 11.44 -1.22 6.24
N ALA A 177 11.16 -2.06 5.25
CA ALA A 177 9.88 -2.76 5.10
C ALA A 177 9.57 -3.68 6.28
N TYR A 178 10.59 -4.31 6.88
CA TYR A 178 10.41 -5.19 8.05
C TYR A 178 9.61 -4.52 9.18
N TRP A 179 9.89 -3.27 9.49
CA TRP A 179 9.20 -2.54 10.56
C TRP A 179 7.72 -2.29 10.25
N TRP A 180 7.41 -1.94 8.99
CA TRP A 180 6.02 -1.71 8.55
C TRP A 180 5.21 -3.00 8.52
N ILE A 181 5.79 -4.09 8.01
CA ILE A 181 5.17 -5.42 8.03
C ILE A 181 4.88 -5.85 9.47
N ARG A 182 5.86 -5.76 10.35
CA ARG A 182 5.70 -6.09 11.76
C ARG A 182 4.60 -5.23 12.41
N GLN A 183 4.57 -3.95 12.15
CA GLN A 183 3.57 -3.04 12.69
C GLN A 183 2.16 -3.41 12.21
N GLY A 184 1.97 -3.73 10.93
CA GLY A 184 0.69 -4.21 10.39
C GLY A 184 0.20 -5.44 11.13
N ILE A 185 1.04 -6.48 11.22
CA ILE A 185 0.72 -7.74 11.87
C ILE A 185 0.42 -7.54 13.37
N THR A 186 1.27 -6.83 14.09
CA THR A 186 1.08 -6.66 15.54
C THR A 186 -0.17 -5.85 15.87
N ARG A 187 -0.54 -4.87 15.03
CA ARG A 187 -1.78 -4.11 15.20
C ARG A 187 -3.04 -4.96 14.99
N ALA A 188 -2.99 -5.91 14.05
CA ALA A 188 -4.11 -6.80 13.79
C ALA A 188 -4.31 -7.87 14.88
N ILE A 189 -3.24 -8.26 15.58
CA ILE A 189 -3.28 -9.25 16.66
C ILE A 189 -3.74 -8.61 17.98
N ALA A 190 -3.54 -7.30 18.19
CA ALA A 190 -3.88 -6.58 19.41
C ALA A 190 -5.38 -6.37 19.56
#